data_03336005c04c4ed7600c7dd81d0f1f8d
#
_entry.id   03336005c04c4ed7600c7dd81d0f1f8d
#
_cell.length_a   1.000
_cell.length_b   1.000
_cell.length_c   1.000
_cell.angle_alpha   90.00
_cell.angle_beta   90.00
_cell.angle_gamma   90.00
#
_symmetry.space_group_name_H-M   'P 1'
#
loop_
_entity.id
_entity.type
_entity.pdbx_description
1 polymer ?
#
loop_
_entity_poly.entity_id
_entity_poly.type
_entity_poly.pdbx_seq_one_letter_code
_entity_poly.pdbx_strand_id
1 'polypeptide(L)'
;MSRYGVLFFLGGCLIHWASSKTSRIVSSSTEAEVHGLIHLGKENIWEREFHKVLGFFPELGPTLVYQDNKAAISLSTGGTCHKRSKHFGLEFDMFREYVALGEIKISYLSTEELVADLLTKPLATRKFIGFRDQMMGDTVRQSHFR
;
A
#
# COMPACT_ATOMS: atom_id res chain seq x y z
N MET A 1 -16.32 -9.75 7.67
CA MET A 1 -15.66 -9.33 6.43
C MET A 1 -14.55 -8.37 6.79
N SER A 2 -13.33 -8.68 6.38
CA SER A 2 -12.18 -7.80 6.59
C SER A 2 -12.21 -6.62 5.61
N ARG A 3 -11.56 -5.52 5.98
CA ARG A 3 -11.44 -4.31 5.16
C ARG A 3 -9.96 -3.99 4.98
N TYR A 4 -9.57 -3.55 3.80
CA TYR A 4 -8.25 -2.96 3.57
C TYR A 4 -8.38 -1.48 3.24
N GLY A 5 -7.33 -0.72 3.55
CA GLY A 5 -7.20 0.70 3.24
C GLY A 5 -5.92 0.96 2.45
N VAL A 6 -6.02 1.84 1.47
CA VAL A 6 -4.89 2.27 0.64
C VAL A 6 -4.86 3.79 0.61
N LEU A 7 -3.66 4.35 0.78
CA LEU A 7 -3.37 5.76 0.57
C LEU A 7 -2.18 5.85 -0.40
N PHE A 8 -2.31 6.66 -1.44
CA PHE A 8 -1.26 6.89 -2.40
C PHE A 8 -0.89 8.38 -2.44
N PHE A 9 0.39 8.67 -2.19
CA PHE A 9 0.90 10.03 -2.13
C PHE A 9 1.90 10.27 -3.26
N LEU A 10 1.84 11.46 -3.85
CA LEU A 10 2.81 11.96 -4.80
C LEU A 10 3.32 13.32 -4.33
N GLY A 11 4.64 13.46 -4.15
CA GLY A 11 5.23 14.72 -3.67
C GLY A 11 4.69 15.19 -2.31
N GLY A 12 4.23 14.25 -1.46
CA GLY A 12 3.61 14.55 -0.17
C GLY A 12 2.11 14.88 -0.22
N CYS A 13 1.51 14.94 -1.42
CA CYS A 13 0.07 15.16 -1.59
C CYS A 13 -0.66 13.84 -1.79
N LEU A 14 -1.79 13.66 -1.12
CA LEU A 14 -2.67 12.51 -1.32
C LEU A 14 -3.34 12.62 -2.69
N ILE A 15 -3.09 11.65 -3.57
CA ILE A 15 -3.67 11.61 -4.93
C ILE A 15 -4.70 10.51 -5.12
N HIS A 16 -4.62 9.43 -4.33
CA HIS A 16 -5.60 8.34 -4.38
C HIS A 16 -5.80 7.73 -3.00
N TRP A 17 -7.04 7.29 -2.72
CA TRP A 17 -7.39 6.53 -1.51
C TRP A 17 -8.46 5.50 -1.79
N ALA A 18 -8.42 4.39 -1.06
CA ALA A 18 -9.45 3.37 -1.12
C ALA A 18 -9.70 2.78 0.28
N SER A 19 -10.98 2.50 0.56
CA SER A 19 -11.41 1.73 1.72
C SER A 19 -12.42 0.70 1.25
N SER A 20 -11.98 -0.54 1.11
CA SER A 20 -12.79 -1.59 0.48
C SER A 20 -12.91 -2.82 1.37
N LYS A 21 -14.06 -3.48 1.29
CA LYS A 21 -14.26 -4.79 1.89
C LYS A 21 -13.69 -5.86 0.96
N THR A 22 -13.08 -6.88 1.54
CA THR A 22 -12.70 -8.06 0.76
C THR A 22 -13.95 -8.75 0.22
N SER A 23 -13.95 -9.09 -1.06
CA SER A 23 -15.09 -9.73 -1.73
C SER A 23 -15.34 -11.18 -1.27
N ARG A 24 -14.36 -11.80 -0.65
CA ARG A 24 -14.42 -13.16 -0.13
C ARG A 24 -14.31 -13.16 1.40
N ILE A 25 -14.78 -14.23 2.03
CA ILE A 25 -14.49 -14.48 3.43
C ILE A 25 -13.00 -14.76 3.52
N VAL A 26 -12.23 -13.77 4.00
CA VAL A 26 -10.80 -13.92 4.22
C VAL A 26 -10.56 -14.70 5.50
N SER A 27 -9.68 -15.67 5.43
CA SER A 27 -9.36 -16.56 6.55
C SER A 27 -8.39 -15.90 7.56
N SER A 28 -7.74 -14.81 7.17
CA SER A 28 -6.77 -14.10 8.03
C SER A 28 -6.67 -12.61 7.71
N SER A 29 -6.17 -11.82 8.69
CA SER A 29 -5.85 -10.41 8.49
C SER A 29 -4.79 -10.22 7.39
N THR A 30 -3.82 -11.13 7.30
CA THR A 30 -2.77 -11.12 6.26
C THR A 30 -3.37 -11.14 4.85
N GLU A 31 -4.43 -11.90 4.63
CA GLU A 31 -5.10 -12.00 3.34
C GLU A 31 -5.76 -10.66 2.95
N ALA A 32 -6.36 -9.97 3.90
CA ALA A 32 -6.92 -8.64 3.65
C ALA A 32 -5.82 -7.63 3.28
N GLU A 33 -4.68 -7.67 3.97
CA GLU A 33 -3.53 -6.82 3.68
C GLU A 33 -2.93 -7.10 2.29
N VAL A 34 -2.84 -8.38 1.88
CA VAL A 34 -2.41 -8.74 0.53
C VAL A 34 -3.36 -8.18 -0.54
N HIS A 35 -4.67 -8.18 -0.31
CA HIS A 35 -5.61 -7.53 -1.21
C HIS A 35 -5.38 -6.02 -1.32
N GLY A 36 -5.01 -5.36 -0.22
CA GLY A 36 -4.60 -3.95 -0.23
C GLY A 36 -3.35 -3.72 -1.08
N LEU A 37 -2.33 -4.59 -0.95
CA LEU A 37 -1.11 -4.54 -1.76
C LEU A 37 -1.38 -4.77 -3.26
N ILE A 38 -2.27 -5.71 -3.60
CA ILE A 38 -2.70 -5.93 -4.99
C ILE A 38 -3.37 -4.67 -5.56
N HIS A 39 -4.28 -4.06 -4.80
CA HIS A 39 -4.95 -2.83 -5.22
C HIS A 39 -3.94 -1.70 -5.45
N LEU A 40 -3.05 -1.49 -4.49
CA LEU A 40 -1.99 -0.48 -4.57
C LEU A 40 -1.08 -0.72 -5.77
N GLY A 41 -0.73 -1.98 -6.07
CA GLY A 41 0.08 -2.35 -7.23
C GLY A 41 -0.57 -1.93 -8.55
N LYS A 42 -1.87 -2.14 -8.71
CA LYS A 42 -2.60 -1.72 -9.91
C LYS A 42 -2.59 -0.20 -10.09
N GLU A 43 -2.87 0.54 -9.02
CA GLU A 43 -2.82 2.00 -9.04
C GLU A 43 -1.40 2.50 -9.34
N ASN A 44 -0.38 1.88 -8.74
CA ASN A 44 1.01 2.24 -8.98
C ASN A 44 1.41 2.09 -10.45
N ILE A 45 0.99 0.99 -11.11
CA ILE A 45 1.28 0.76 -12.53
C ILE A 45 0.65 1.87 -13.37
N TRP A 46 -0.62 2.16 -13.13
CA TRP A 46 -1.35 3.19 -13.85
C TRP A 46 -0.71 4.57 -13.67
N GLU A 47 -0.39 4.95 -12.44
CA GLU A 47 0.26 6.22 -12.11
C GLU A 47 1.62 6.36 -12.79
N ARG A 48 2.45 5.31 -12.76
CA ARG A 48 3.77 5.34 -13.39
C ARG A 48 3.68 5.49 -14.91
N GLU A 49 2.77 4.78 -15.56
CA GLU A 49 2.55 4.92 -17.00
C GLU A 49 1.98 6.31 -17.36
N PHE A 50 1.04 6.81 -16.57
CA PHE A 50 0.51 8.14 -16.74
C PHE A 50 1.59 9.22 -16.67
N HIS A 51 2.48 9.16 -15.67
CA HIS A 51 3.59 10.09 -15.53
C HIS A 51 4.62 10.00 -16.65
N LYS A 52 4.90 8.79 -17.16
CA LYS A 52 5.75 8.61 -18.35
C LYS A 52 5.16 9.31 -19.58
N VAL A 53 3.87 9.13 -19.82
CA VAL A 53 3.18 9.74 -20.98
C VAL A 53 3.18 11.26 -20.89
N LEU A 54 2.99 11.82 -19.69
CA LEU A 54 3.01 13.27 -19.47
C LEU A 54 4.42 13.88 -19.47
N GLY A 55 5.46 13.05 -19.34
CA GLY A 55 6.84 13.53 -19.29
C GLY A 55 7.21 14.34 -18.04
N PHE A 56 6.39 14.28 -16.98
CA PHE A 56 6.62 15.05 -15.76
C PHE A 56 7.78 14.55 -14.91
N PHE A 57 8.04 13.24 -14.95
CA PHE A 57 9.09 12.61 -14.17
C PHE A 57 9.84 11.59 -15.03
N PRO A 58 10.89 12.00 -15.77
CA PRO A 58 11.63 11.10 -16.65
C PRO A 58 12.33 9.96 -15.92
N GLU A 59 12.64 10.13 -14.64
CA GLU A 59 13.27 9.13 -13.78
C GLU A 59 12.48 8.96 -12.48
N LEU A 60 11.42 8.15 -12.50
CA LEU A 60 10.74 7.75 -11.29
C LEU A 60 11.56 6.66 -10.59
N GLY A 61 12.04 6.97 -9.39
CA GLY A 61 12.57 5.97 -8.47
C GLY A 61 11.49 4.94 -8.06
N PRO A 62 11.85 3.93 -7.24
CA PRO A 62 10.89 2.95 -6.76
C PRO A 62 9.79 3.62 -5.91
N THR A 63 8.56 3.14 -6.09
CA THR A 63 7.45 3.54 -5.20
C THR A 63 7.64 2.89 -3.83
N LEU A 64 7.70 3.71 -2.78
CA LEU A 64 7.81 3.23 -1.41
C LEU A 64 6.44 2.82 -0.89
N VAL A 65 6.32 1.58 -0.43
CA VAL A 65 5.10 1.02 0.16
C VAL A 65 5.35 0.69 1.62
N TYR A 66 4.51 1.21 2.50
CA TYR A 66 4.58 0.95 3.94
C TYR A 66 3.50 -0.06 4.33
N GLN A 67 3.89 -1.06 5.11
CA GLN A 67 3.02 -2.15 5.55
C GLN A 67 3.39 -2.59 6.98
N ASP A 68 2.41 -2.81 7.84
CA ASP A 68 2.61 -3.26 9.23
C ASP A 68 2.54 -4.79 9.39
N ASN A 69 2.02 -5.50 8.41
CA ASN A 69 1.91 -6.96 8.44
C ASN A 69 3.18 -7.61 7.85
N LYS A 70 4.06 -8.09 8.73
CA LYS A 70 5.31 -8.77 8.33
C LYS A 70 5.08 -10.01 7.46
N ALA A 71 3.97 -10.73 7.66
CA ALA A 71 3.66 -11.90 6.83
C ALA A 71 3.27 -11.47 5.40
N ALA A 72 2.50 -10.38 5.23
CA ALA A 72 2.19 -9.82 3.92
C ALA A 72 3.47 -9.33 3.21
N ILE A 73 4.38 -8.67 3.94
CA ILE A 73 5.69 -8.26 3.40
C ILE A 73 6.48 -9.49 2.93
N SER A 74 6.62 -10.52 3.77
CA SER A 74 7.35 -11.74 3.43
C SER A 74 6.76 -12.47 2.22
N LEU A 75 5.43 -12.52 2.09
CA LEU A 75 4.75 -13.10 0.92
C LEU A 75 5.05 -12.30 -0.36
N SER A 76 5.16 -10.98 -0.25
CA SER A 76 5.37 -10.08 -1.39
C SER A 76 6.82 -10.05 -1.86
N THR A 77 7.79 -10.20 -0.94
CA THR A 77 9.22 -10.13 -1.24
C THR A 77 9.88 -11.51 -1.44
N GLY A 78 9.21 -12.58 -1.03
CA GLY A 78 9.74 -13.95 -1.14
C GLY A 78 9.83 -14.42 -2.60
N GLY A 79 11.03 -14.89 -3.01
CA GLY A 79 11.33 -15.31 -4.40
C GLY A 79 10.66 -16.62 -4.85
N THR A 80 10.07 -17.40 -3.95
CA THR A 80 9.40 -18.67 -4.27
C THR A 80 7.90 -18.52 -4.18
N CYS A 81 7.19 -19.07 -5.19
CA CYS A 81 5.73 -19.19 -5.15
C CYS A 81 5.35 -20.13 -4.00
N HIS A 82 5.06 -19.59 -2.84
CA HIS A 82 4.60 -20.40 -1.71
C HIS A 82 3.23 -21.01 -2.02
N LYS A 83 3.02 -22.27 -1.60
CA LYS A 83 1.70 -22.93 -1.69
C LYS A 83 0.57 -22.04 -1.12
N ARG A 84 0.91 -21.16 -0.17
CA ARG A 84 -0.01 -20.21 0.48
C ARG A 84 -0.39 -19.00 -0.39
N SER A 85 0.33 -18.68 -1.46
CA SER A 85 0.03 -17.53 -2.34
C SER A 85 -0.79 -17.89 -3.58
N LYS A 86 -0.95 -19.18 -3.88
CA LYS A 86 -1.68 -19.66 -5.08
C LYS A 86 -3.13 -19.18 -5.17
N HIS A 87 -3.77 -18.86 -4.04
CA HIS A 87 -5.15 -18.42 -4.01
C HIS A 87 -5.33 -16.91 -4.30
N PHE A 88 -4.25 -16.13 -4.26
CA PHE A 88 -4.29 -14.69 -4.61
C PHE A 88 -4.30 -14.44 -6.13
N GLY A 89 -3.86 -15.42 -6.92
CA GLY A 89 -3.94 -15.41 -8.37
C GLY A 89 -2.91 -14.49 -9.04
N LEU A 90 -3.12 -14.29 -10.35
CA LEU A 90 -2.21 -13.56 -11.25
C LEU A 90 -1.91 -12.13 -10.79
N GLU A 91 -2.89 -11.44 -10.22
CA GLU A 91 -2.72 -10.05 -9.79
C GLU A 91 -1.66 -9.89 -8.68
N PHE A 92 -1.58 -10.87 -7.79
CA PHE A 92 -0.53 -10.87 -6.76
C PHE A 92 0.84 -11.24 -7.34
N ASP A 93 0.87 -12.15 -8.29
CA ASP A 93 2.12 -12.49 -8.98
C ASP A 93 2.67 -11.28 -9.76
N MET A 94 1.81 -10.51 -10.43
CA MET A 94 2.18 -9.23 -11.06
C MET A 94 2.74 -8.24 -10.04
N PHE A 95 2.07 -8.04 -8.89
CA PHE A 95 2.58 -7.17 -7.83
C PHE A 95 3.99 -7.58 -7.37
N ARG A 96 4.22 -8.89 -7.18
CA ARG A 96 5.52 -9.44 -6.79
C ARG A 96 6.59 -9.23 -7.86
N GLU A 97 6.22 -9.28 -9.13
CA GLU A 97 7.13 -8.98 -10.24
C GLU A 97 7.62 -7.53 -10.17
N TYR A 98 6.75 -6.55 -9.92
CA TYR A 98 7.15 -5.15 -9.73
C TYR A 98 8.06 -4.96 -8.51
N VAL A 99 7.85 -5.72 -7.45
CA VAL A 99 8.77 -5.72 -6.30
C VAL A 99 10.13 -6.31 -6.69
N ALA A 100 10.15 -7.41 -7.44
CA ALA A 100 11.39 -8.05 -7.89
C ALA A 100 12.18 -7.20 -8.89
N LEU A 101 11.50 -6.44 -9.75
CA LEU A 101 12.09 -5.47 -10.68
C LEU A 101 12.60 -4.19 -9.98
N GLY A 102 12.32 -4.02 -8.69
CA GLY A 102 12.72 -2.84 -7.93
C GLY A 102 11.88 -1.58 -8.21
N GLU A 103 10.76 -1.72 -8.89
CA GLU A 103 9.82 -0.61 -9.14
C GLU A 103 8.95 -0.30 -7.91
N ILE A 104 8.77 -1.29 -7.04
CA ILE A 104 8.13 -1.16 -5.73
C ILE A 104 9.09 -1.61 -4.65
N LYS A 105 9.26 -0.81 -3.61
CA LYS A 105 10.03 -1.14 -2.41
C LYS A 105 9.11 -1.17 -1.20
N ILE A 106 8.97 -2.34 -0.58
CA ILE A 106 8.14 -2.50 0.61
C ILE A 106 9.00 -2.32 1.87
N SER A 107 8.50 -1.51 2.81
CA SER A 107 9.12 -1.27 4.10
C SER A 107 8.11 -1.50 5.23
N TYR A 108 8.59 -2.04 6.34
CA TYR A 108 7.78 -2.17 7.54
C TYR A 108 7.55 -0.81 8.18
N LEU A 109 6.30 -0.55 8.56
CA LEU A 109 5.92 0.58 9.39
C LEU A 109 5.02 0.06 10.51
N SER A 110 5.17 0.61 11.71
CA SER A 110 4.34 0.15 12.83
C SER A 110 2.87 0.56 12.66
N THR A 111 1.95 -0.23 13.18
CA THR A 111 0.49 0.08 13.20
C THR A 111 0.22 1.44 13.86
N GLU A 112 1.10 1.90 14.78
CA GLU A 112 0.97 3.20 15.41
C GLU A 112 1.26 4.37 14.48
N GLU A 113 1.94 4.13 13.36
CA GLU A 113 2.36 5.14 12.39
C GLU A 113 1.66 4.97 11.03
N LEU A 114 0.98 3.83 10.81
CA LEU A 114 0.34 3.51 9.53
C LEU A 114 -0.96 4.32 9.35
N VAL A 115 -0.87 5.42 8.61
CA VAL A 115 -2.00 6.35 8.37
C VAL A 115 -3.20 5.67 7.72
N ALA A 116 -2.97 4.66 6.86
CA ALA A 116 -4.04 3.93 6.17
C ALA A 116 -5.01 3.20 7.14
N ASP A 117 -4.62 3.00 8.40
CA ASP A 117 -5.47 2.42 9.44
C ASP A 117 -6.77 3.21 9.68
N LEU A 118 -6.75 4.52 9.46
CA LEU A 118 -7.95 5.34 9.59
C LEU A 118 -9.07 4.94 8.61
N LEU A 119 -8.71 4.25 7.52
CA LEU A 119 -9.66 3.78 6.49
C LEU A 119 -10.22 2.39 6.79
N THR A 120 -9.65 1.67 7.75
CA THR A 120 -9.96 0.25 7.99
C THR A 120 -10.68 -0.01 9.30
N LYS A 121 -10.43 0.81 10.34
CA LYS A 121 -10.95 0.61 11.70
C LYS A 121 -11.24 1.93 12.40
N PRO A 122 -12.18 1.96 13.38
CA PRO A 122 -12.37 3.12 14.24
C PRO A 122 -11.10 3.33 15.08
N LEU A 123 -10.64 4.57 15.15
CA LEU A 123 -9.48 4.98 15.94
C LEU A 123 -9.92 5.88 17.10
N ALA A 124 -9.13 5.91 18.18
CA ALA A 124 -9.27 6.91 19.22
C ALA A 124 -9.15 8.32 18.63
N THR A 125 -9.95 9.26 19.11
CA THR A 125 -10.10 10.63 18.56
C THR A 125 -8.75 11.31 18.31
N ARG A 126 -7.82 11.24 19.25
CA ARG A 126 -6.49 11.87 19.11
C ARG A 126 -5.68 11.27 17.94
N LYS A 127 -5.69 9.95 17.81
CA LYS A 127 -4.99 9.24 16.72
C LYS A 127 -5.63 9.53 15.38
N PHE A 128 -6.97 9.51 15.34
CA PHE A 128 -7.73 9.85 14.13
C PHE A 128 -7.41 11.26 13.63
N ILE A 129 -7.43 12.27 14.53
CA ILE A 129 -7.10 13.65 14.17
C ILE A 129 -5.67 13.72 13.60
N GLY A 130 -4.67 13.11 14.27
CA GLY A 130 -3.29 13.12 13.80
C GLY A 130 -3.12 12.47 12.44
N PHE A 131 -3.78 11.35 12.17
CA PHE A 131 -3.74 10.68 10.87
C PHE A 131 -4.49 11.44 9.78
N ARG A 132 -5.66 12.03 10.11
CA ARG A 132 -6.38 12.91 9.19
C ARG A 132 -5.51 14.08 8.75
N ASP A 133 -4.84 14.74 9.68
CA ASP A 133 -4.01 15.91 9.40
C ASP A 133 -2.79 15.53 8.54
N GLN A 134 -2.19 14.37 8.79
CA GLN A 134 -1.15 13.81 7.91
C GLN A 134 -1.68 13.51 6.50
N MET A 135 -2.86 12.89 6.40
CA MET A 135 -3.49 12.56 5.13
C MET A 135 -3.83 13.81 4.32
N MET A 136 -4.26 14.89 4.99
CA MET A 136 -4.62 16.17 4.36
C MET A 136 -3.43 17.10 4.12
N GLY A 137 -2.23 16.72 4.53
CA GLY A 137 -1.03 17.54 4.37
C GLY A 137 -0.86 18.66 5.40
N ASP A 138 -1.69 18.67 6.43
CA ASP A 138 -1.68 19.72 7.47
C ASP A 138 -0.55 19.57 8.50
N THR A 139 0.19 18.48 8.46
CA THR A 139 1.29 18.22 9.40
C THR A 139 2.63 18.15 8.71
N VAL A 140 3.51 19.01 9.11
CA VAL A 140 4.94 19.05 8.77
C VAL A 140 5.67 17.85 9.36
N ARG A 141 5.37 16.63 8.90
CA ARG A 141 6.23 15.47 9.10
C ARG A 141 6.54 14.79 7.77
N GLN A 142 7.15 15.58 6.89
CA GLN A 142 7.75 15.09 5.63
C GLN A 142 8.97 14.19 5.84
N SER A 143 9.31 13.80 7.08
CA SER A 143 10.49 13.00 7.39
C SER A 143 10.40 11.53 6.93
N HIS A 144 9.19 11.03 6.62
CA HIS A 144 9.00 9.65 6.17
C HIS A 144 8.77 9.50 4.65
N PHE A 145 8.63 10.63 3.94
CA PHE A 145 8.35 10.64 2.49
C PHE A 145 9.50 11.23 1.65
N ARG A 146 10.72 11.28 2.21
CA ARG A 146 11.93 11.66 1.47
C ARG A 146 12.75 10.45 1.09
#